data_7e665d87ffa2ff0576870be4eb4740f9
#
_entry.id   7e665d87ffa2ff0576870be4eb4740f9
#
_cell.length_a   1.000
_cell.length_b   1.000
_cell.length_c   1.000
_cell.angle_alpha   90.00
_cell.angle_beta   90.00
_cell.angle_gamma   90.00
#
_symmetry.space_group_name_H-M   'P 1'
#
loop_
_entity.id
_entity.type
_entity.pdbx_description
1 polymer ?
#
loop_
_entity_poly.entity_id
_entity_poly.type
_entity_poly.pdbx_seq_one_letter_code
_entity_poly.pdbx_strand_id
1 'polypeptide(L)'
;MYGPILKNISRFIELTPEETNYFTSLLKQKNIHKRQYLLQEGSVCRYQYFVNTGCLRTFFIGNKGLEHNVQFSIEDWWTGDMYSFLTKTPARYSILAIEDSTLLCLDTISQEELFKNVPKFERFFRHLLQNAFIALQDRILANLSETAEERYIHFQKKYPAMDKRIPKNQVASFLGITAESLSRVRKQLAIKK
;
A
#
# COMPACT_ATOMS: atom_id res chain seq x y z
N MET A 1 15.47 12.49 5.55
CA MET A 1 15.12 11.59 4.46
C MET A 1 14.67 10.23 4.99
N TYR A 2 15.46 9.51 5.80
CA TYR A 2 15.17 8.15 6.27
C TYR A 2 14.38 8.04 7.58
N GLY A 3 14.09 9.16 8.28
CA GLY A 3 13.39 9.15 9.58
C GLY A 3 12.08 8.33 9.58
N PRO A 4 11.15 8.50 8.62
CA PRO A 4 9.90 7.75 8.60
C PRO A 4 10.11 6.23 8.49
N ILE A 5 10.96 5.76 7.57
CA ILE A 5 11.20 4.31 7.41
C ILE A 5 11.89 3.70 8.63
N LEU A 6 12.83 4.40 9.25
CA LEU A 6 13.49 3.95 10.47
C LEU A 6 12.50 3.86 11.64
N LYS A 7 11.58 4.82 11.76
CA LYS A 7 10.49 4.76 12.73
C LYS A 7 9.52 3.60 12.45
N ASN A 8 9.26 3.27 11.19
CA ASN A 8 8.43 2.11 10.81
C ASN A 8 9.10 0.81 11.27
N ILE A 9 10.41 0.67 11.02
CA ILE A 9 11.20 -0.52 11.37
C ILE A 9 11.32 -0.68 12.88
N SER A 10 11.53 0.41 13.63
CA SER A 10 11.72 0.38 15.08
C SER A 10 10.52 -0.15 15.87
N ARG A 11 9.35 -0.29 15.24
CA ARG A 11 8.19 -0.94 15.85
C ARG A 11 8.37 -2.45 16.04
N PHE A 12 9.30 -3.06 15.33
CA PHE A 12 9.47 -4.52 15.30
C PHE A 12 10.89 -4.98 15.63
N ILE A 13 11.90 -4.17 15.28
CA ILE A 13 13.32 -4.46 15.52
C ILE A 13 14.09 -3.20 15.88
N GLU A 14 15.13 -3.39 16.67
CA GLU A 14 16.10 -2.33 17.00
C GLU A 14 17.35 -2.48 16.13
N LEU A 15 17.82 -1.39 15.55
CA LEU A 15 19.02 -1.34 14.72
C LEU A 15 20.14 -0.60 15.45
N THR A 16 21.36 -1.10 15.33
CA THR A 16 22.56 -0.34 15.72
C THR A 16 22.81 0.80 14.72
N PRO A 17 23.67 1.79 15.03
CA PRO A 17 24.05 2.82 14.07
C PRO A 17 24.65 2.25 12.78
N GLU A 18 25.48 1.21 12.88
CA GLU A 18 26.12 0.53 11.74
C GLU A 18 25.08 -0.15 10.85
N GLU A 19 24.12 -0.90 11.45
CA GLU A 19 23.03 -1.54 10.74
C GLU A 19 22.10 -0.51 10.09
N THR A 20 21.85 0.61 10.76
CA THR A 20 21.07 1.72 10.20
C THR A 20 21.75 2.31 8.96
N ASN A 21 23.06 2.57 9.04
CA ASN A 21 23.83 3.08 7.91
C ASN A 21 23.87 2.07 6.76
N TYR A 22 24.08 0.79 7.06
CA TYR A 22 24.05 -0.26 6.04
C TYR A 22 22.69 -0.36 5.36
N PHE A 23 21.59 -0.47 6.12
CA PHE A 23 20.24 -0.52 5.56
C PHE A 23 19.94 0.70 4.68
N THR A 24 20.22 1.90 5.16
CA THR A 24 19.93 3.12 4.40
C THR A 24 20.77 3.26 3.12
N SER A 25 21.98 2.66 3.08
CA SER A 25 22.83 2.63 1.89
C SER A 25 22.26 1.77 0.76
N LEU A 26 21.42 0.77 1.08
CA LEU A 26 20.75 -0.10 0.12
C LEU A 26 19.51 0.53 -0.52
N LEU A 27 19.00 1.62 0.06
CA LEU A 27 17.77 2.26 -0.39
C LEU A 27 18.03 3.27 -1.52
N LYS A 28 17.17 3.22 -2.53
CA LYS A 28 17.13 4.22 -3.62
C LYS A 28 15.93 5.10 -3.45
N GLN A 29 16.10 6.42 -3.56
CA GLN A 29 14.97 7.35 -3.57
C GLN A 29 14.38 7.43 -4.97
N LYS A 30 13.04 7.47 -5.05
CA LYS A 30 12.29 7.70 -6.28
C LYS A 30 11.20 8.73 -6.03
N ASN A 31 11.17 9.76 -6.86
CA ASN A 31 10.09 10.75 -6.89
C ASN A 31 9.19 10.44 -8.08
N ILE A 32 7.88 10.49 -7.88
CA ILE A 32 6.89 10.33 -8.93
C ILE A 32 5.82 11.40 -8.81
N HIS A 33 5.36 11.90 -9.96
CA HIS A 33 4.31 12.89 -10.00
C HIS A 33 2.92 12.26 -9.95
N LYS A 34 1.95 13.06 -9.52
CA LYS A 34 0.53 12.71 -9.58
C LYS A 34 0.16 12.17 -10.98
N ARG A 35 -0.60 11.07 -11.02
CA ARG A 35 -1.00 10.34 -12.23
C ARG A 35 0.12 9.61 -12.97
N GLN A 36 1.31 9.56 -12.41
CA GLN A 36 2.41 8.75 -12.94
C GLN A 36 2.31 7.32 -12.42
N TYR A 37 2.59 6.35 -13.28
CA TYR A 37 2.68 4.94 -12.89
C TYR A 37 4.00 4.67 -12.18
N LEU A 38 3.91 4.02 -11.01
CA LEU A 38 5.06 3.41 -10.33
C LEU A 38 5.35 2.02 -10.91
N LEU A 39 4.28 1.27 -11.18
CA LEU A 39 4.29 -0.06 -11.79
C LEU A 39 3.08 -0.15 -12.73
N GLN A 40 3.27 -0.73 -13.91
CA GLN A 40 2.18 -1.07 -14.83
C GLN A 40 1.98 -2.58 -14.86
N GLU A 41 0.73 -3.02 -14.94
CA GLU A 41 0.37 -4.42 -15.21
C GLU A 41 1.15 -4.94 -16.43
N GLY A 42 1.65 -6.16 -16.34
CA GLY A 42 2.50 -6.77 -17.37
C GLY A 42 4.01 -6.46 -17.25
N SER A 43 4.41 -5.44 -16.47
CA SER A 43 5.81 -5.16 -16.17
C SER A 43 6.27 -5.96 -14.94
N VAL A 44 7.56 -6.28 -14.83
CA VAL A 44 8.10 -6.96 -13.64
C VAL A 44 8.32 -5.97 -12.49
N CYS A 45 7.75 -6.27 -11.32
CA CYS A 45 7.98 -5.50 -10.10
C CYS A 45 9.38 -5.80 -9.54
N ARG A 46 10.30 -4.85 -9.67
CA ARG A 46 11.70 -5.04 -9.25
C ARG A 46 12.01 -4.56 -7.85
N TYR A 47 11.09 -3.83 -7.23
CA TYR A 47 11.30 -3.17 -5.94
C TYR A 47 10.10 -3.36 -5.02
N GLN A 48 10.38 -3.43 -3.72
CA GLN A 48 9.44 -3.02 -2.69
C GLN A 48 9.62 -1.53 -2.42
N TYR A 49 8.52 -0.84 -2.22
CA TYR A 49 8.51 0.61 -2.06
C TYR A 49 7.95 0.99 -0.70
N PHE A 50 8.66 1.86 0.00
CA PHE A 50 8.14 2.52 1.19
C PHE A 50 7.70 3.93 0.82
N VAL A 51 6.47 4.30 1.18
CA VAL A 51 5.93 5.64 0.93
C VAL A 51 6.44 6.58 2.00
N ASN A 52 7.38 7.45 1.63
CA ASN A 52 7.92 8.46 2.53
C ASN A 52 6.96 9.66 2.63
N THR A 53 6.43 10.11 1.48
CA THR A 53 5.37 11.13 1.38
C THR A 53 4.47 10.81 0.18
N GLY A 54 3.19 11.21 0.25
CA GLY A 54 2.25 11.09 -0.85
C GLY A 54 1.25 9.96 -0.70
N CYS A 55 0.54 9.64 -1.77
CA CYS A 55 -0.50 8.62 -1.80
C CYS A 55 -0.52 7.90 -3.15
N LEU A 56 -0.54 6.56 -3.09
CA LEU A 56 -0.64 5.70 -4.25
C LEU A 56 -1.88 4.82 -4.18
N ARG A 57 -2.35 4.37 -5.33
CA ARG A 57 -3.36 3.31 -5.45
C ARG A 57 -2.81 2.13 -6.22
N THR A 58 -3.14 0.93 -5.77
CA THR A 58 -2.92 -0.32 -6.50
C THR A 58 -4.27 -0.79 -7.04
N PHE A 59 -4.33 -1.14 -8.31
CA PHE A 59 -5.57 -1.54 -8.98
C PHE A 59 -5.29 -2.52 -10.12
N PHE A 60 -6.32 -3.22 -10.56
CA PHE A 60 -6.31 -4.01 -11.79
C PHE A 60 -7.52 -3.61 -12.66
N ILE A 61 -7.43 -3.93 -13.96
CA ILE A 61 -8.51 -3.70 -14.91
C ILE A 61 -9.25 -5.04 -15.11
N GLY A 62 -10.51 -5.07 -14.68
CA GLY A 62 -11.36 -6.25 -14.85
C GLY A 62 -11.82 -6.46 -16.30
N ASN A 63 -12.45 -7.62 -16.58
CA ASN A 63 -12.88 -8.02 -17.92
C ASN A 63 -13.80 -7.04 -18.64
N LYS A 64 -14.46 -6.13 -17.90
CA LYS A 64 -15.33 -5.08 -18.45
C LYS A 64 -14.61 -3.74 -18.64
N GLY A 65 -13.30 -3.70 -18.53
CA GLY A 65 -12.50 -2.46 -18.62
C GLY A 65 -12.63 -1.55 -17.40
N LEU A 66 -13.23 -2.01 -16.29
CA LEU A 66 -13.38 -1.24 -15.07
C LEU A 66 -12.16 -1.41 -14.16
N GLU A 67 -11.72 -0.30 -13.57
CA GLU A 67 -10.64 -0.32 -12.57
C GLU A 67 -11.17 -0.77 -11.20
N HIS A 68 -10.51 -1.76 -10.62
CA HIS A 68 -10.79 -2.26 -9.28
C HIS A 68 -9.63 -1.95 -8.34
N ASN A 69 -9.84 -1.03 -7.40
CA ASN A 69 -8.83 -0.68 -6.44
C ASN A 69 -8.69 -1.76 -5.36
N VAL A 70 -7.46 -2.25 -5.19
CA VAL A 70 -7.14 -3.29 -4.20
C VAL A 70 -6.40 -2.75 -2.98
N GLN A 71 -5.69 -1.63 -3.12
CA GLN A 71 -4.96 -1.02 -2.02
C GLN A 71 -4.77 0.48 -2.26
N PHE A 72 -4.77 1.24 -1.17
CA PHE A 72 -4.19 2.58 -1.12
C PHE A 72 -2.99 2.55 -0.19
N SER A 73 -1.92 3.21 -0.58
CA SER A 73 -0.68 3.28 0.20
C SER A 73 -0.34 4.74 0.44
N ILE A 74 -0.33 5.14 1.71
CA ILE A 74 0.02 6.48 2.17
C ILE A 74 1.37 6.45 2.88
N GLU A 75 1.77 7.55 3.47
CA GLU A 75 2.98 7.65 4.29
C GLU A 75 3.06 6.51 5.31
N ASP A 76 4.26 6.02 5.56
CA ASP A 76 4.53 4.93 6.50
C ASP A 76 4.08 3.53 6.01
N TRP A 77 3.69 3.39 4.74
CA TRP A 77 3.26 2.12 4.16
C TRP A 77 4.25 1.57 3.16
N TRP A 78 4.34 0.23 3.16
CA TRP A 78 5.01 -0.52 2.11
C TRP A 78 4.03 -0.89 1.00
N THR A 79 4.50 -0.86 -0.25
CA THR A 79 3.71 -1.19 -1.44
C THR A 79 4.57 -1.86 -2.51
N GLY A 80 3.93 -2.60 -3.39
CA GLY A 80 4.53 -3.35 -4.50
C GLY A 80 3.59 -4.47 -4.93
N ASP A 81 3.86 -5.09 -6.07
CA ASP A 81 3.25 -6.36 -6.43
C ASP A 81 4.12 -7.49 -5.88
N MET A 82 3.75 -8.03 -4.72
CA MET A 82 4.53 -9.06 -4.03
C MET A 82 4.67 -10.34 -4.86
N TYR A 83 3.63 -10.72 -5.62
CA TYR A 83 3.69 -11.88 -6.48
C TYR A 83 4.78 -11.68 -7.56
N SER A 84 4.72 -10.57 -8.29
CA SER A 84 5.70 -10.24 -9.32
C SER A 84 7.10 -10.07 -8.75
N PHE A 85 7.23 -9.42 -7.58
CA PHE A 85 8.50 -9.20 -6.92
C PHE A 85 9.21 -10.51 -6.55
N LEU A 86 8.49 -11.49 -6.01
CA LEU A 86 9.05 -12.78 -5.60
C LEU A 86 9.25 -13.75 -6.77
N THR A 87 8.28 -13.82 -7.70
CA THR A 87 8.34 -14.78 -8.82
C THR A 87 9.10 -14.25 -10.03
N LYS A 88 9.40 -12.94 -10.07
CA LYS A 88 10.03 -12.24 -11.22
C LYS A 88 9.20 -12.35 -12.51
N THR A 89 7.91 -12.64 -12.39
CA THR A 89 6.96 -12.70 -13.51
C THR A 89 6.21 -11.37 -13.66
N PRO A 90 5.50 -11.13 -14.77
CA PRO A 90 4.73 -9.91 -14.99
C PRO A 90 3.74 -9.61 -13.86
N ALA A 91 3.67 -8.35 -13.45
CA ALA A 91 2.75 -7.86 -12.42
C ALA A 91 1.29 -7.99 -12.87
N ARG A 92 0.42 -8.32 -11.91
CA ARG A 92 -1.03 -8.43 -12.10
C ARG A 92 -1.77 -7.15 -11.74
N TYR A 93 -1.05 -6.17 -11.19
CA TYR A 93 -1.59 -4.90 -10.73
C TYR A 93 -0.81 -3.75 -11.32
N SER A 94 -1.51 -2.64 -11.50
CA SER A 94 -0.89 -1.34 -11.72
C SER A 94 -0.84 -0.56 -10.41
N ILE A 95 0.25 0.20 -10.19
CA ILE A 95 0.39 1.14 -9.08
C ILE A 95 0.56 2.54 -9.64
N LEU A 96 -0.29 3.47 -9.24
CA LEU A 96 -0.37 4.83 -9.76
C LEU A 96 -0.40 5.85 -8.62
N ALA A 97 0.33 6.94 -8.78
CA ALA A 97 0.35 8.03 -7.81
C ALA A 97 -0.95 8.86 -7.87
N ILE A 98 -1.62 8.99 -6.72
CA ILE A 98 -2.78 9.90 -6.55
C ILE A 98 -2.30 11.32 -6.28
N GLU A 99 -1.14 11.45 -5.64
CA GLU A 99 -0.46 12.69 -5.29
C GLU A 99 1.01 12.60 -5.67
N ASP A 100 1.70 13.74 -5.79
CA ASP A 100 3.16 13.75 -5.89
C ASP A 100 3.74 13.00 -4.69
N SER A 101 4.61 12.04 -4.97
CA SER A 101 5.05 11.07 -3.96
C SER A 101 6.56 10.88 -4.00
N THR A 102 7.14 10.75 -2.80
CA THR A 102 8.54 10.37 -2.60
C THR A 102 8.59 8.98 -1.97
N LEU A 103 9.33 8.08 -2.60
CA LEU A 103 9.41 6.68 -2.22
C LEU A 103 10.85 6.28 -1.92
N LEU A 104 11.02 5.32 -1.03
CA LEU A 104 12.28 4.58 -0.86
C LEU A 104 12.09 3.18 -1.44
N CYS A 105 13.04 2.76 -2.27
CA CYS A 105 12.97 1.53 -3.06
C CYS A 105 14.04 0.55 -2.56
N LEU A 106 13.64 -0.69 -2.29
CA LEU A 106 14.53 -1.80 -1.97
C LEU A 106 14.36 -2.89 -3.04
N ASP A 107 15.41 -3.18 -3.79
CA ASP A 107 15.38 -4.24 -4.81
C ASP A 107 15.64 -5.63 -4.19
N THR A 108 15.36 -6.68 -4.97
CA THR A 108 15.48 -8.07 -4.51
C THR A 108 16.91 -8.42 -4.07
N ILE A 109 17.91 -7.95 -4.80
CA ILE A 109 19.32 -8.27 -4.50
C ILE A 109 19.70 -7.60 -3.19
N SER A 110 19.40 -6.31 -3.06
CA SER A 110 19.64 -5.53 -1.82
C SER A 110 18.89 -6.11 -0.62
N GLN A 111 17.68 -6.65 -0.83
CA GLN A 111 16.92 -7.31 0.24
C GLN A 111 17.58 -8.60 0.71
N GLU A 112 18.07 -9.44 -0.19
CA GLU A 112 18.79 -10.67 0.15
C GLU A 112 20.11 -10.37 0.87
N GLU A 113 20.85 -9.36 0.42
CA GLU A 113 22.05 -8.89 1.12
C GLU A 113 21.73 -8.34 2.51
N LEU A 114 20.63 -7.62 2.64
CA LEU A 114 20.16 -7.11 3.93
C LEU A 114 19.88 -8.26 4.91
N PHE A 115 19.21 -9.32 4.47
CA PHE A 115 18.92 -10.49 5.31
C PHE A 115 20.17 -11.21 5.76
N LYS A 116 21.17 -11.37 4.85
CA LYS A 116 22.46 -11.99 5.18
C LYS A 116 23.25 -11.19 6.20
N ASN A 117 23.32 -9.86 6.04
CA ASN A 117 24.18 -9.02 6.87
C ASN A 117 23.48 -8.52 8.14
N VAL A 118 22.16 -8.39 8.14
CA VAL A 118 21.34 -7.97 9.27
C VAL A 118 20.11 -8.88 9.40
N PRO A 119 20.27 -10.13 9.88
CA PRO A 119 19.20 -11.15 9.87
C PRO A 119 17.92 -10.76 10.59
N LYS A 120 17.97 -9.80 11.52
CA LYS A 120 16.76 -9.29 12.21
C LYS A 120 15.73 -8.67 11.25
N PHE A 121 16.14 -8.26 10.02
CA PHE A 121 15.19 -7.80 9.01
C PHE A 121 14.24 -8.89 8.52
N GLU A 122 14.61 -10.17 8.58
CA GLU A 122 13.66 -11.27 8.31
C GLU A 122 12.46 -11.21 9.27
N ARG A 123 12.71 -10.91 10.57
CA ARG A 123 11.64 -10.69 11.54
C ARG A 123 10.76 -9.50 11.15
N PHE A 124 11.37 -8.39 10.74
CA PHE A 124 10.63 -7.21 10.31
C PHE A 124 9.71 -7.52 9.11
N PHE A 125 10.25 -8.10 8.04
CA PHE A 125 9.48 -8.42 6.84
C PHE A 125 8.44 -9.50 7.09
N ARG A 126 8.71 -10.46 7.98
CA ARG A 126 7.70 -11.44 8.42
C ARG A 126 6.50 -10.75 9.09
N HIS A 127 6.72 -9.81 10.01
CA HIS A 127 5.63 -9.04 10.62
C HIS A 127 4.87 -8.19 9.59
N LEU A 128 5.58 -7.60 8.64
CA LEU A 128 4.97 -6.83 7.57
C LEU A 128 4.01 -7.71 6.74
N LEU A 129 4.46 -8.91 6.36
CA LEU A 129 3.64 -9.87 5.60
C LEU A 129 2.48 -10.42 6.43
N GLN A 130 2.68 -10.73 7.71
CA GLN A 130 1.61 -11.17 8.61
C GLN A 130 0.51 -10.10 8.73
N ASN A 131 0.88 -8.85 8.92
CA ASN A 131 -0.07 -7.74 9.00
C ASN A 131 -0.82 -7.52 7.67
N ALA A 132 -0.13 -7.65 6.54
CA ALA A 132 -0.74 -7.57 5.21
C ALA A 132 -1.74 -8.72 4.98
N PHE A 133 -1.41 -9.93 5.41
CA PHE A 133 -2.28 -11.10 5.32
C PHE A 133 -3.54 -10.95 6.18
N ILE A 134 -3.40 -10.49 7.44
CA ILE A 134 -4.54 -10.19 8.32
C ILE A 134 -5.45 -9.14 7.69
N ALA A 135 -4.88 -8.05 7.17
CA ALA A 135 -5.66 -7.00 6.51
C ALA A 135 -6.40 -7.50 5.25
N LEU A 136 -5.83 -8.46 4.52
CA LEU A 136 -6.48 -9.11 3.39
C LEU A 136 -7.65 -9.99 3.85
N GLN A 137 -7.47 -10.80 4.91
CA GLN A 137 -8.54 -11.62 5.48
C GLN A 137 -9.70 -10.77 5.97
N ASP A 138 -9.43 -9.70 6.73
CA ASP A 138 -10.44 -8.75 7.21
C ASP A 138 -11.24 -8.19 6.04
N ARG A 139 -10.56 -7.83 4.95
CA ARG A 139 -11.22 -7.28 3.76
C ARG A 139 -12.10 -8.32 3.05
N ILE A 140 -11.66 -9.57 2.95
CA ILE A 140 -12.48 -10.65 2.36
C ILE A 140 -13.73 -10.85 3.20
N LEU A 141 -13.60 -10.95 4.54
CA LEU A 141 -14.73 -11.09 5.45
C LEU A 141 -15.70 -9.92 5.33
N ALA A 142 -15.20 -8.68 5.34
CA ALA A 142 -16.02 -7.49 5.19
C ALA A 142 -16.80 -7.48 3.86
N ASN A 143 -16.17 -7.90 2.77
CA ASN A 143 -16.84 -7.99 1.46
C ASN A 143 -17.96 -9.05 1.42
N LEU A 144 -17.85 -10.11 2.23
CA LEU A 144 -18.83 -11.21 2.26
C LEU A 144 -19.96 -10.97 3.25
N SER A 145 -19.72 -10.27 4.37
CA SER A 145 -20.64 -10.19 5.50
C SER A 145 -21.18 -8.79 5.80
N GLU A 146 -20.51 -7.73 5.34
CA GLU A 146 -20.87 -6.36 5.71
C GLU A 146 -21.68 -5.64 4.62
N THR A 147 -22.57 -4.77 5.05
CA THR A 147 -23.28 -3.82 4.19
C THR A 147 -22.33 -2.74 3.65
N ALA A 148 -22.75 -2.00 2.64
CA ALA A 148 -22.00 -0.88 2.10
C ALA A 148 -21.76 0.23 3.15
N GLU A 149 -22.73 0.45 4.07
CA GLU A 149 -22.63 1.42 5.17
C GLU A 149 -21.54 1.00 6.17
N GLU A 150 -21.57 -0.26 6.61
CA GLU A 150 -20.58 -0.81 7.56
C GLU A 150 -19.16 -0.77 6.98
N ARG A 151 -18.98 -1.20 5.73
CA ARG A 151 -17.66 -1.14 5.06
C ARG A 151 -17.13 0.29 4.96
N TYR A 152 -17.99 1.26 4.68
CA TYR A 152 -17.57 2.65 4.61
C TYR A 152 -17.23 3.21 6.00
N ILE A 153 -17.98 2.87 7.06
CA ILE A 153 -17.67 3.25 8.44
C ILE A 153 -16.32 2.64 8.87
N HIS A 154 -16.08 1.37 8.56
CA HIS A 154 -14.80 0.70 8.85
C HIS A 154 -13.65 1.36 8.09
N PHE A 155 -13.86 1.69 6.82
CA PHE A 155 -12.86 2.44 6.03
C PHE A 155 -12.52 3.79 6.66
N GLN A 156 -13.51 4.57 7.07
CA GLN A 156 -13.29 5.88 7.71
C GLN A 156 -12.56 5.76 9.06
N LYS A 157 -12.88 4.74 9.86
CA LYS A 157 -12.20 4.48 11.14
C LYS A 157 -10.75 4.06 10.93
N LYS A 158 -10.51 3.17 9.98
CA LYS A 158 -9.17 2.62 9.70
C LYS A 158 -8.27 3.63 8.97
N TYR A 159 -8.86 4.48 8.13
CA TYR A 159 -8.15 5.39 7.23
C TYR A 159 -8.71 6.82 7.24
N PRO A 160 -8.73 7.51 8.39
CA PRO A 160 -9.43 8.80 8.51
C PRO A 160 -8.85 9.90 7.60
N ALA A 161 -7.56 9.85 7.30
CA ALA A 161 -6.90 10.79 6.39
C ALA A 161 -7.18 10.50 4.91
N MET A 162 -7.45 9.24 4.56
CA MET A 162 -7.63 8.83 3.17
C MET A 162 -8.95 9.30 2.56
N ASP A 163 -10.05 9.32 3.34
CA ASP A 163 -11.38 9.70 2.82
C ASP A 163 -11.41 11.14 2.26
N LYS A 164 -10.50 12.00 2.70
CA LYS A 164 -10.35 13.38 2.21
C LYS A 164 -9.38 13.50 1.01
N ARG A 165 -8.43 12.59 0.89
CA ARG A 165 -7.36 12.64 -0.12
C ARG A 165 -7.71 11.87 -1.40
N ILE A 166 -8.55 10.83 -1.28
CA ILE A 166 -8.86 9.90 -2.38
C ILE A 166 -10.17 10.31 -3.06
N PRO A 167 -10.23 10.34 -4.40
CA PRO A 167 -11.47 10.54 -5.14
C PRO A 167 -12.56 9.53 -4.76
N LYS A 168 -13.79 10.00 -4.61
CA LYS A 168 -14.93 9.18 -4.10
C LYS A 168 -15.20 7.94 -4.95
N ASN A 169 -15.05 8.03 -6.26
CA ASN A 169 -15.20 6.88 -7.17
C ASN A 169 -14.15 5.81 -6.91
N GLN A 170 -12.93 6.19 -6.53
CA GLN A 170 -11.86 5.25 -6.18
C GLN A 170 -12.11 4.61 -4.82
N VAL A 171 -12.64 5.36 -3.84
CA VAL A 171 -13.08 4.80 -2.56
C VAL A 171 -14.23 3.80 -2.79
N ALA A 172 -15.22 4.13 -3.61
CA ALA A 172 -16.32 3.21 -3.95
C ALA A 172 -15.78 1.91 -4.58
N SER A 173 -14.89 2.01 -5.56
CA SER A 173 -14.22 0.86 -6.19
C SER A 173 -13.46 0.00 -5.15
N PHE A 174 -12.75 0.62 -4.21
CA PHE A 174 -12.05 -0.09 -3.13
C PHE A 174 -13.00 -0.84 -2.19
N LEU A 175 -14.17 -0.27 -1.92
CA LEU A 175 -15.22 -0.87 -1.09
C LEU A 175 -16.06 -1.91 -1.83
N GLY A 176 -15.85 -2.09 -3.15
CA GLY A 176 -16.63 -3.01 -3.98
C GLY A 176 -18.08 -2.56 -4.18
N ILE A 177 -18.33 -1.25 -4.20
CA ILE A 177 -19.67 -0.64 -4.42
C ILE A 177 -19.63 0.39 -5.53
N THR A 178 -20.80 0.83 -6.00
CA THR A 178 -20.88 1.90 -6.98
C THR A 178 -20.71 3.28 -6.34
N ALA A 179 -20.31 4.28 -7.14
CA ALA A 179 -20.18 5.66 -6.67
C ALA A 179 -21.51 6.24 -6.15
N GLU A 180 -22.63 5.85 -6.77
CA GLU A 180 -23.99 6.23 -6.37
C GLU A 180 -24.35 5.62 -5.00
N SER A 181 -24.00 4.33 -4.79
CA SER A 181 -24.19 3.67 -3.49
C SER A 181 -23.38 4.35 -2.39
N LEU A 182 -22.12 4.68 -2.64
CA LEU A 182 -21.30 5.43 -1.70
C LEU A 182 -21.90 6.82 -1.40
N SER A 183 -22.40 7.52 -2.43
CA SER A 183 -23.03 8.83 -2.24
C SER A 183 -24.27 8.74 -1.34
N ARG A 184 -25.11 7.70 -1.51
CA ARG A 184 -26.29 7.45 -0.64
C ARG A 184 -25.88 7.18 0.80
N VAL A 185 -24.91 6.28 1.02
CA VAL A 185 -24.38 5.97 2.35
C VAL A 185 -23.88 7.23 3.06
N ARG A 186 -23.10 8.07 2.38
CA ARG A 186 -22.58 9.32 2.94
C ARG A 186 -23.68 10.31 3.34
N LYS A 187 -24.73 10.43 2.52
CA LYS A 187 -25.90 11.28 2.85
C LYS A 187 -26.62 10.76 4.10
N GLN A 188 -26.87 9.46 4.18
CA GLN A 188 -27.53 8.85 5.34
C GLN A 188 -26.73 9.04 6.63
N LEU A 189 -25.42 8.86 6.58
CA LEU A 189 -24.53 9.07 7.74
C LEU A 189 -24.42 10.54 8.15
N ALA A 190 -24.58 11.48 7.22
CA ALA A 190 -24.59 12.91 7.53
C ALA A 190 -25.88 13.36 8.25
N ILE A 191 -27.00 12.67 8.01
CA ILE A 191 -28.31 12.95 8.67
C ILE A 191 -28.34 12.34 10.09
N LYS A 192 -27.60 11.23 10.31
CA LYS A 192 -27.54 10.53 11.62
C LYS A 192 -26.61 11.21 12.65
N LYS A 193 -25.85 12.22 12.25
CA LYS A 193 -24.96 13.02 13.12
C LYS A 193 -25.66 14.32 13.52
#